data_f688ced255b17b3bff4eb9389b3e6ef7
#
_entry.id   f688ced255b17b3bff4eb9389b3e6ef7
#
_cell.length_a   1.000
_cell.length_b   1.000
_cell.length_c   1.000
_cell.angle_alpha   90.00
_cell.angle_beta   90.00
_cell.angle_gamma   90.00
#
_symmetry.space_group_name_H-M   'P 1'
#
loop_
_entity.id
_entity.type
_entity.pdbx_description
1 polymer ?
#
loop_
_entity_poly.entity_id
_entity_poly.type
_entity_poly.pdbx_seq_one_letter_code
_entity_poly.pdbx_strand_id
1 'polypeptide(L)'
;MNGRGSHSASATTKSFQRLNFEKYEAILSDLDGVITKTARLHAAAWKRLFDDYLQRFTAKTGRTFKPFDLEEDYRVHLDGKPRQDGVRDFLKSRGVSLPLGSPGDHADRETFYGLGNQKDRYFDSALEKTGVDVYPGTVEFLRLAKRSGLKMAVVSSSHHCAQILDAVGLTALFDVRVDGHEIDRLQLPGNPAPDGFLEAARRLVVPPRRAIVIEDALAGVEAGHAGAFGLVIGVNRRNQADALRDKGAHIVVEDLAELLPGRTEPSSSPPR
;
A
#
# COMPACT_ATOMS: atom_id res chain seq x y z
N MET A 1 -48.15 34.35 0.43
CA MET A 1 -47.01 34.56 1.34
C MET A 1 -46.13 33.35 1.23
N ASN A 2 -45.04 33.46 0.45
CA ASN A 2 -44.14 32.38 0.14
C ASN A 2 -42.89 32.49 1.01
N GLY A 3 -42.76 31.60 1.99
CA GLY A 3 -41.55 31.46 2.78
C GLY A 3 -40.58 30.49 2.10
N ARG A 4 -39.51 30.98 1.47
CA ARG A 4 -38.38 30.17 1.00
C ARG A 4 -37.45 29.92 2.19
N GLY A 5 -37.41 28.69 2.65
CA GLY A 5 -36.37 28.25 3.59
C GLY A 5 -35.06 28.01 2.85
N SER A 6 -34.08 28.86 3.10
CA SER A 6 -32.71 28.72 2.65
C SER A 6 -32.02 27.68 3.53
N HIS A 7 -31.74 26.49 2.99
CA HIS A 7 -30.84 25.55 3.62
C HIS A 7 -29.40 26.04 3.39
N SER A 8 -28.84 26.67 4.40
CA SER A 8 -27.41 26.95 4.50
C SER A 8 -26.68 25.64 4.74
N ALA A 9 -25.99 25.12 3.70
CA ALA A 9 -25.04 24.05 3.86
C ALA A 9 -23.82 24.60 4.61
N SER A 10 -23.72 24.26 5.89
CA SER A 10 -22.55 24.53 6.69
C SER A 10 -21.37 23.77 6.13
N ALA A 11 -20.48 24.43 5.41
CA ALA A 11 -19.18 23.94 5.03
C ALA A 11 -18.35 23.75 6.31
N THR A 12 -18.23 22.52 6.77
CA THR A 12 -17.37 22.16 7.91
C THR A 12 -15.93 22.34 7.47
N THR A 13 -15.32 23.46 7.81
CA THR A 13 -13.89 23.72 7.62
C THR A 13 -13.12 22.70 8.45
N LYS A 14 -12.52 21.70 7.78
CA LYS A 14 -11.63 20.72 8.42
C LYS A 14 -10.37 21.45 8.88
N SER A 15 -10.30 21.82 10.14
CA SER A 15 -9.08 22.23 10.80
C SER A 15 -8.15 21.02 10.83
N PHE A 16 -7.13 20.95 9.98
CA PHE A 16 -6.10 19.94 10.02
C PHE A 16 -5.33 20.09 11.33
N GLN A 17 -5.57 19.17 12.25
CA GLN A 17 -4.89 19.15 13.54
C GLN A 17 -3.43 18.76 13.27
N ARG A 18 -2.48 19.65 13.58
CA ARG A 18 -1.04 19.40 13.48
C ARG A 18 -0.72 18.06 14.18
N LEU A 19 -0.06 17.15 13.46
CA LEU A 19 0.38 15.89 14.05
C LEU A 19 1.44 16.17 15.12
N ASN A 20 1.12 15.86 16.38
CA ASN A 20 2.07 16.01 17.48
C ASN A 20 2.97 14.77 17.56
N PHE A 21 4.20 14.89 17.04
CA PHE A 21 5.19 13.80 17.06
C PHE A 21 5.63 13.40 18.47
N GLU A 22 5.51 14.26 19.49
CA GLU A 22 5.91 13.95 20.87
C GLU A 22 5.14 12.77 21.48
N LYS A 23 3.96 12.47 20.93
CA LYS A 23 3.15 11.31 21.38
C LYS A 23 3.67 9.97 20.84
N TYR A 24 4.54 10.00 19.84
CA TYR A 24 4.98 8.82 19.11
C TYR A 24 6.50 8.69 19.12
N GLU A 25 6.99 7.47 18.91
CA GLU A 25 8.41 7.13 18.89
C GLU A 25 8.86 6.61 17.53
N ALA A 26 7.92 6.17 16.69
CA ALA A 26 8.23 5.62 15.38
C ALA A 26 7.16 5.90 14.33
N ILE A 27 7.59 5.89 13.06
CA ILE A 27 6.74 5.76 11.88
C ILE A 27 7.07 4.46 11.16
N LEU A 28 6.04 3.69 10.85
CA LEU A 28 6.08 2.50 10.01
C LEU A 28 5.29 2.80 8.74
N SER A 29 6.00 3.01 7.63
CA SER A 29 5.39 3.42 6.36
C SER A 29 5.38 2.26 5.38
N ASP A 30 4.26 2.07 4.70
CA ASP A 30 4.29 1.32 3.44
C ASP A 30 5.11 2.07 2.39
N LEU A 31 5.48 1.35 1.32
CA LEU A 31 6.28 1.86 0.21
C LEU A 31 5.42 2.22 -1.00
N ASP A 32 4.67 1.24 -1.51
CA ASP A 32 4.01 1.27 -2.82
C ASP A 32 2.67 2.01 -2.77
N GLY A 33 2.62 3.25 -3.24
CA GLY A 33 1.45 4.13 -3.11
C GLY A 33 1.57 5.13 -1.98
N VAL A 34 2.43 4.90 -0.99
CA VAL A 34 2.72 5.85 0.08
C VAL A 34 3.97 6.67 -0.23
N ILE A 35 5.12 6.04 -0.38
CA ILE A 35 6.42 6.69 -0.63
C ILE A 35 6.63 6.84 -2.13
N THR A 36 6.35 5.79 -2.88
CA THR A 36 6.60 5.69 -4.32
C THR A 36 5.31 5.49 -5.11
N LYS A 37 5.34 5.89 -6.40
CA LYS A 37 4.22 5.72 -7.33
C LYS A 37 4.21 4.35 -8.01
N THR A 38 4.84 3.37 -7.40
CA THR A 38 5.04 2.01 -7.95
C THR A 38 3.79 1.13 -7.90
N ALA A 39 2.76 1.48 -7.11
CA ALA A 39 1.49 0.75 -7.10
C ALA A 39 0.88 0.55 -8.49
N ARG A 40 1.02 1.55 -9.40
CA ARG A 40 0.57 1.44 -10.80
C ARG A 40 1.37 0.41 -11.60
N LEU A 41 2.68 0.30 -11.36
CA LEU A 41 3.55 -0.70 -12.00
C LEU A 41 3.19 -2.10 -11.51
N HIS A 42 2.93 -2.26 -10.20
CA HIS A 42 2.42 -3.50 -9.65
C HIS A 42 1.09 -3.90 -10.29
N ALA A 43 0.12 -2.99 -10.37
CA ALA A 43 -1.19 -3.26 -10.99
C ALA A 43 -1.06 -3.66 -12.46
N ALA A 44 -0.20 -2.98 -13.24
CA ALA A 44 0.05 -3.31 -14.64
C ALA A 44 0.71 -4.69 -14.80
N ALA A 45 1.67 -5.05 -13.95
CA ALA A 45 2.32 -6.36 -13.96
C ALA A 45 1.33 -7.49 -13.63
N TRP A 46 0.44 -7.27 -12.66
CA TRP A 46 -0.63 -8.20 -12.32
C TRP A 46 -1.63 -8.39 -13.45
N LYS A 47 -2.07 -7.27 -14.06
CA LYS A 47 -2.98 -7.34 -15.20
C LYS A 47 -2.39 -8.17 -16.33
N ARG A 48 -1.15 -7.90 -16.70
CA ARG A 48 -0.46 -8.67 -17.73
C ARG A 48 -0.38 -10.15 -17.36
N LEU A 49 0.02 -10.47 -16.15
CA LEU A 49 0.10 -11.86 -15.69
C LEU A 49 -1.24 -12.59 -15.85
N PHE A 50 -2.31 -12.00 -15.27
CA PHE A 50 -3.58 -12.70 -15.21
C PHE A 50 -4.29 -12.74 -16.57
N ASP A 51 -4.20 -11.70 -17.38
CA ASP A 51 -4.76 -11.74 -18.74
C ASP A 51 -4.05 -12.81 -19.58
N ASP A 52 -2.72 -12.86 -19.56
CA ASP A 52 -1.93 -13.90 -20.25
C ASP A 52 -2.27 -15.31 -19.73
N TYR A 53 -2.41 -15.47 -18.41
CA TYR A 53 -2.75 -16.76 -17.80
C TYR A 53 -4.16 -17.21 -18.17
N LEU A 54 -5.17 -16.34 -17.99
CA LEU A 54 -6.57 -16.66 -18.27
C LEU A 54 -6.80 -16.94 -19.76
N GLN A 55 -6.09 -16.24 -20.67
CA GLN A 55 -6.15 -16.53 -22.10
C GLN A 55 -5.66 -17.93 -22.42
N ARG A 56 -4.50 -18.35 -21.87
CA ARG A 56 -3.98 -19.71 -22.02
C ARG A 56 -4.90 -20.76 -21.40
N PHE A 57 -5.45 -20.47 -20.24
CA PHE A 57 -6.38 -21.38 -19.55
C PHE A 57 -7.68 -21.56 -20.35
N THR A 58 -8.23 -20.47 -20.94
CA THR A 58 -9.38 -20.52 -21.83
C THR A 58 -9.08 -21.40 -23.05
N ALA A 59 -7.93 -21.24 -23.69
CA ALA A 59 -7.54 -22.07 -24.84
C ALA A 59 -7.43 -23.56 -24.51
N LYS A 60 -6.97 -23.90 -23.29
CA LYS A 60 -6.85 -25.29 -22.83
C LYS A 60 -8.19 -25.93 -22.43
N THR A 61 -9.10 -25.16 -21.84
CA THR A 61 -10.30 -25.70 -21.17
C THR A 61 -11.63 -25.37 -21.86
N GLY A 62 -11.63 -24.45 -22.78
CA GLY A 62 -12.84 -23.89 -23.41
C GLY A 62 -13.68 -22.98 -22.49
N ARG A 63 -13.25 -22.76 -21.24
CA ARG A 63 -13.94 -21.88 -20.30
C ARG A 63 -13.54 -20.43 -20.53
N THR A 64 -14.51 -19.53 -20.66
CA THR A 64 -14.26 -18.09 -20.78
C THR A 64 -14.22 -17.43 -19.42
N PHE A 65 -13.40 -16.40 -19.26
CA PHE A 65 -13.23 -15.65 -18.03
C PHE A 65 -13.29 -14.13 -18.31
N LYS A 66 -13.79 -13.38 -17.30
CA LYS A 66 -13.66 -11.92 -17.31
C LYS A 66 -12.17 -11.56 -17.20
N PRO A 67 -11.64 -10.69 -18.05
CA PRO A 67 -10.27 -10.18 -17.92
C PRO A 67 -10.05 -9.54 -16.56
N PHE A 68 -8.78 -9.42 -16.16
CA PHE A 68 -8.42 -8.77 -14.92
C PHE A 68 -8.79 -7.27 -14.95
N ASP A 69 -9.54 -6.85 -13.93
CA ASP A 69 -9.93 -5.45 -13.73
C ASP A 69 -8.91 -4.72 -12.83
N LEU A 70 -8.35 -3.61 -13.36
CA LEU A 70 -7.30 -2.85 -12.66
C LEU A 70 -7.77 -2.16 -11.39
N GLU A 71 -9.05 -1.85 -11.28
CA GLU A 71 -9.61 -1.17 -10.10
C GLU A 71 -10.19 -2.19 -9.11
N GLU A 72 -11.13 -2.99 -9.55
CA GLU A 72 -11.87 -3.90 -8.67
C GLU A 72 -11.02 -5.10 -8.24
N ASP A 73 -10.50 -5.87 -9.22
CA ASP A 73 -9.76 -7.10 -8.90
C ASP A 73 -8.45 -6.78 -8.15
N TYR A 74 -7.76 -5.70 -8.55
CA TYR A 74 -6.54 -5.30 -7.86
C TYR A 74 -6.82 -4.94 -6.40
N ARG A 75 -7.79 -4.08 -6.16
CA ARG A 75 -8.16 -3.61 -4.82
C ARG A 75 -8.61 -4.74 -3.90
N VAL A 76 -9.39 -5.69 -4.42
CA VAL A 76 -9.99 -6.75 -3.60
C VAL A 76 -9.01 -7.90 -3.33
N HIS A 77 -8.22 -8.27 -4.33
CA HIS A 77 -7.46 -9.51 -4.29
C HIS A 77 -5.96 -9.33 -4.08
N LEU A 78 -5.38 -8.17 -4.43
CA LEU A 78 -3.93 -8.02 -4.55
C LEU A 78 -3.33 -6.91 -3.70
N ASP A 79 -4.03 -5.78 -3.59
CA ASP A 79 -3.49 -4.57 -2.99
C ASP A 79 -3.05 -4.76 -1.54
N GLY A 80 -1.79 -4.46 -1.24
CA GLY A 80 -1.20 -4.62 0.08
C GLY A 80 -0.97 -6.06 0.56
N LYS A 81 -1.33 -7.10 -0.25
CA LYS A 81 -1.19 -8.51 0.14
C LYS A 81 0.15 -9.12 -0.32
N PRO A 82 0.64 -10.17 0.38
CA PRO A 82 1.72 -10.99 -0.12
C PRO A 82 1.39 -11.57 -1.50
N ARG A 83 2.41 -11.67 -2.32
CA ARG A 83 2.32 -12.04 -3.73
C ARG A 83 1.55 -13.33 -3.99
N GLN A 84 1.89 -14.41 -3.29
CA GLN A 84 1.24 -15.72 -3.46
C GLN A 84 -0.20 -15.75 -2.97
N ASP A 85 -0.52 -14.97 -1.93
CA ASP A 85 -1.89 -14.83 -1.43
C ASP A 85 -2.76 -14.10 -2.45
N GLY A 86 -2.23 -13.04 -3.06
CA GLY A 86 -2.90 -12.33 -4.14
C GLY A 86 -3.19 -13.23 -5.35
N VAL A 87 -2.21 -14.04 -5.81
CA VAL A 87 -2.42 -15.01 -6.89
C VAL A 87 -3.53 -16.00 -6.52
N ARG A 88 -3.47 -16.57 -5.31
CA ARG A 88 -4.46 -17.51 -4.82
C ARG A 88 -5.85 -16.92 -4.77
N ASP A 89 -6.00 -15.74 -4.18
CA ASP A 89 -7.29 -15.08 -3.99
C ASP A 89 -7.94 -14.71 -5.33
N PHE A 90 -7.17 -14.15 -6.26
CA PHE A 90 -7.68 -13.81 -7.58
C PHE A 90 -8.10 -15.06 -8.37
N LEU A 91 -7.26 -16.08 -8.45
CA LEU A 91 -7.57 -17.31 -9.18
C LEU A 91 -8.78 -18.04 -8.58
N LYS A 92 -8.89 -18.06 -7.25
CA LYS A 92 -10.07 -18.59 -6.55
C LYS A 92 -11.35 -17.86 -6.96
N SER A 93 -11.32 -16.53 -7.12
CA SER A 93 -12.48 -15.76 -7.59
C SER A 93 -12.92 -16.15 -9.01
N ARG A 94 -12.02 -16.72 -9.79
CA ARG A 94 -12.26 -17.23 -11.14
C ARG A 94 -12.53 -18.74 -11.16
N GLY A 95 -12.64 -19.41 -10.00
CA GLY A 95 -12.85 -20.86 -9.89
C GLY A 95 -11.67 -21.68 -10.42
N VAL A 96 -10.45 -21.12 -10.34
CA VAL A 96 -9.20 -21.77 -10.70
C VAL A 96 -8.40 -22.08 -9.44
N SER A 97 -7.91 -23.30 -9.32
CA SER A 97 -7.04 -23.73 -8.22
C SER A 97 -5.73 -24.27 -8.79
N LEU A 98 -4.63 -23.89 -8.16
CA LEU A 98 -3.29 -24.36 -8.50
C LEU A 98 -2.60 -24.91 -7.25
N PRO A 99 -1.56 -25.74 -7.41
CA PRO A 99 -0.65 -26.08 -6.31
C PRO A 99 0.04 -24.82 -5.77
N LEU A 100 0.37 -24.84 -4.47
CA LEU A 100 1.15 -23.74 -3.86
C LEU A 100 2.50 -23.57 -4.56
N GLY A 101 3.19 -24.69 -4.80
CA GLY A 101 4.55 -24.69 -5.30
C GLY A 101 5.57 -24.34 -4.22
N SER A 102 6.73 -23.84 -4.66
CA SER A 102 7.82 -23.42 -3.79
C SER A 102 8.38 -22.05 -4.22
N PRO A 103 9.02 -21.29 -3.33
CA PRO A 103 9.61 -19.98 -3.66
C PRO A 103 10.56 -19.99 -4.86
N GLY A 104 11.26 -21.13 -5.10
CA GLY A 104 12.18 -21.32 -6.22
C GLY A 104 11.53 -21.78 -7.52
N ASP A 105 10.23 -21.88 -7.62
CA ASP A 105 9.55 -22.33 -8.85
C ASP A 105 9.86 -21.39 -10.02
N HIS A 106 10.19 -21.98 -11.16
CA HIS A 106 10.38 -21.21 -12.38
C HIS A 106 9.06 -20.51 -12.77
N ALA A 107 9.20 -19.32 -13.36
CA ALA A 107 8.05 -18.48 -13.74
C ALA A 107 7.06 -19.13 -14.71
N ASP A 108 7.45 -20.21 -15.40
CA ASP A 108 6.58 -20.95 -16.33
C ASP A 108 5.75 -22.06 -15.63
N ARG A 109 6.01 -22.30 -14.34
CA ARG A 109 5.25 -23.32 -13.58
C ARG A 109 3.88 -22.79 -13.20
N GLU A 110 2.85 -23.60 -13.46
CA GLU A 110 1.47 -23.31 -13.03
C GLU A 110 1.29 -23.63 -11.54
N THR A 111 1.96 -22.84 -10.68
CA THR A 111 1.83 -22.83 -9.22
C THR A 111 1.63 -21.39 -8.74
N PHE A 112 1.16 -21.19 -7.50
CA PHE A 112 1.03 -19.82 -6.98
C PHE A 112 2.37 -19.09 -6.92
N TYR A 113 3.45 -19.77 -6.51
CA TYR A 113 4.79 -19.20 -6.53
C TYR A 113 5.32 -18.95 -7.95
N GLY A 114 5.12 -19.90 -8.88
CA GLY A 114 5.55 -19.72 -10.27
C GLY A 114 4.91 -18.51 -10.94
N LEU A 115 3.59 -18.35 -10.80
CA LEU A 115 2.88 -17.17 -11.31
C LEU A 115 3.33 -15.88 -10.61
N GLY A 116 3.56 -15.92 -9.29
CA GLY A 116 4.12 -14.80 -8.56
C GLY A 116 5.50 -14.39 -9.09
N ASN A 117 6.37 -15.36 -9.36
CA ASN A 117 7.70 -15.13 -9.95
C ASN A 117 7.61 -14.60 -11.38
N GLN A 118 6.60 -15.00 -12.15
CA GLN A 118 6.34 -14.42 -13.48
C GLN A 118 5.90 -12.95 -13.39
N LYS A 119 5.05 -12.60 -12.43
CA LYS A 119 4.66 -11.20 -12.17
C LYS A 119 5.87 -10.35 -11.84
N ASP A 120 6.81 -10.86 -11.05
CA ASP A 120 8.02 -10.11 -10.69
C ASP A 120 8.87 -9.79 -11.92
N ARG A 121 9.05 -10.73 -12.86
CA ARG A 121 9.71 -10.45 -14.14
C ARG A 121 9.02 -9.33 -14.94
N TYR A 122 7.69 -9.30 -14.93
CA TYR A 122 6.94 -8.21 -15.59
C TYR A 122 7.13 -6.87 -14.89
N PHE A 123 7.18 -6.90 -13.58
CA PHE A 123 7.44 -5.71 -12.77
C PHE A 123 8.87 -5.17 -13.00
N ASP A 124 9.89 -6.03 -12.94
CA ASP A 124 11.29 -5.66 -13.20
C ASP A 124 11.44 -5.00 -14.58
N SER A 125 10.87 -5.62 -15.61
CA SER A 125 10.90 -5.06 -16.98
C SER A 125 10.18 -3.71 -17.08
N ALA A 126 9.13 -3.47 -16.31
CA ALA A 126 8.44 -2.19 -16.28
C ALA A 126 9.29 -1.15 -15.52
N LEU A 127 9.85 -1.54 -14.37
CA LEU A 127 10.69 -0.70 -13.52
C LEU A 127 11.93 -0.19 -14.27
N GLU A 128 12.63 -1.07 -14.99
CA GLU A 128 13.78 -0.70 -15.82
C GLU A 128 13.46 0.34 -16.89
N LYS A 129 12.26 0.29 -17.46
CA LYS A 129 11.82 1.21 -18.53
C LYS A 129 11.36 2.56 -18.03
N THR A 130 10.70 2.61 -16.87
CA THR A 130 10.01 3.82 -16.40
C THR A 130 10.74 4.50 -15.24
N GLY A 131 11.62 3.77 -14.53
CA GLY A 131 12.19 4.24 -13.27
C GLY A 131 11.16 4.30 -12.14
N VAL A 132 11.51 4.97 -11.06
CA VAL A 132 10.68 5.14 -9.86
C VAL A 132 10.43 6.61 -9.58
N ASP A 133 9.17 6.99 -9.52
CA ASP A 133 8.74 8.29 -9.00
C ASP A 133 8.37 8.18 -7.53
N VAL A 134 8.68 9.24 -6.75
CA VAL A 134 8.24 9.37 -5.36
C VAL A 134 7.09 10.37 -5.23
N TYR A 135 6.41 10.33 -4.08
CA TYR A 135 5.52 11.40 -3.64
C TYR A 135 6.34 12.43 -2.84
N PRO A 136 6.61 13.63 -3.38
CA PRO A 136 7.50 14.59 -2.73
C PRO A 136 7.02 15.01 -1.34
N GLY A 137 5.71 15.18 -1.16
CA GLY A 137 5.12 15.53 0.14
C GLY A 137 5.33 14.44 1.19
N THR A 138 5.21 13.17 0.79
CA THR A 138 5.54 12.04 1.67
C THR A 138 7.00 12.08 2.09
N VAL A 139 7.92 12.25 1.15
CA VAL A 139 9.37 12.29 1.45
C VAL A 139 9.71 13.44 2.39
N GLU A 140 9.11 14.62 2.18
CA GLU A 140 9.29 15.78 3.06
C GLU A 140 8.79 15.49 4.49
N PHE A 141 7.59 14.91 4.60
CA PHE A 141 7.00 14.52 5.88
C PHE A 141 7.86 13.50 6.64
N LEU A 142 8.31 12.43 5.98
CA LEU A 142 9.15 11.40 6.59
C LEU A 142 10.51 11.96 7.04
N ARG A 143 11.12 12.84 6.24
CA ARG A 143 12.36 13.53 6.62
C ARG A 143 12.16 14.45 7.82
N LEU A 144 11.03 15.15 7.91
CA LEU A 144 10.68 15.97 9.08
C LEU A 144 10.54 15.08 10.32
N ALA A 145 9.80 13.99 10.23
CA ALA A 145 9.63 13.03 11.34
C ALA A 145 10.98 12.47 11.82
N LYS A 146 11.86 12.07 10.90
CA LYS A 146 13.23 11.61 11.25
C LYS A 146 14.02 12.69 11.98
N ARG A 147 14.00 13.94 11.49
CA ARG A 147 14.67 15.08 12.18
C ARG A 147 14.05 15.39 13.54
N SER A 148 12.79 15.07 13.75
CA SER A 148 12.09 15.19 15.02
C SER A 148 12.39 14.04 16.00
N GLY A 149 13.29 13.12 15.62
CA GLY A 149 13.76 12.04 16.48
C GLY A 149 12.96 10.75 16.42
N LEU A 150 11.98 10.62 15.50
CA LEU A 150 11.24 9.36 15.35
C LEU A 150 12.12 8.31 14.66
N LYS A 151 11.99 7.07 15.14
CA LYS A 151 12.53 5.88 14.46
C LYS A 151 11.68 5.59 13.23
N MET A 152 12.31 5.08 12.17
CA MET A 152 11.67 4.90 10.89
C MET A 152 11.73 3.45 10.43
N ALA A 153 10.60 2.86 10.07
CA ALA A 153 10.58 1.59 9.36
C ALA A 153 9.83 1.71 8.04
N VAL A 154 10.26 0.93 7.04
CA VAL A 154 9.46 0.64 5.87
C VAL A 154 8.95 -0.79 5.99
N VAL A 155 7.65 -0.97 5.70
CA VAL A 155 6.98 -2.28 5.71
C VAL A 155 6.27 -2.43 4.38
N SER A 156 6.62 -3.44 3.60
CA SER A 156 6.05 -3.66 2.27
C SER A 156 5.93 -5.15 1.95
N SER A 157 4.83 -5.55 1.34
CA SER A 157 4.68 -6.93 0.84
C SER A 157 5.52 -7.21 -0.43
N SER A 158 6.19 -6.19 -0.97
CA SER A 158 6.99 -6.29 -2.20
C SER A 158 8.39 -6.84 -1.92
N HIS A 159 8.85 -7.77 -2.77
CA HIS A 159 10.24 -8.22 -2.79
C HIS A 159 11.21 -7.17 -3.36
N HIS A 160 10.69 -6.14 -4.04
CA HIS A 160 11.50 -5.10 -4.67
C HIS A 160 11.78 -3.90 -3.75
N CYS A 161 11.35 -3.95 -2.48
CA CYS A 161 11.43 -2.83 -1.54
C CYS A 161 12.85 -2.25 -1.43
N ALA A 162 13.87 -3.09 -1.26
CA ALA A 162 15.26 -2.65 -1.18
C ALA A 162 15.71 -1.94 -2.45
N GLN A 163 15.49 -2.59 -3.62
CA GLN A 163 15.86 -2.06 -4.93
C GLN A 163 15.18 -0.71 -5.21
N ILE A 164 13.90 -0.58 -4.87
CA ILE A 164 13.13 0.66 -5.06
C ILE A 164 13.69 1.78 -4.17
N LEU A 165 13.95 1.51 -2.88
CA LEU A 165 14.52 2.50 -1.96
C LEU A 165 15.91 2.97 -2.38
N ASP A 166 16.74 2.06 -2.87
CA ASP A 166 18.08 2.39 -3.39
C ASP A 166 17.98 3.26 -4.65
N ALA A 167 17.10 2.92 -5.58
CA ALA A 167 16.89 3.65 -6.82
C ALA A 167 16.45 5.12 -6.58
N VAL A 168 15.71 5.39 -5.49
CA VAL A 168 15.26 6.75 -5.13
C VAL A 168 16.11 7.42 -4.05
N GLY A 169 17.19 6.75 -3.59
CA GLY A 169 18.12 7.30 -2.59
C GLY A 169 17.49 7.50 -1.20
N LEU A 170 16.55 6.66 -0.80
CA LEU A 170 15.85 6.77 0.48
C LEU A 170 16.21 5.67 1.49
N THR A 171 17.09 4.74 1.16
CA THR A 171 17.49 3.62 2.05
C THR A 171 17.94 4.11 3.43
N ALA A 172 18.77 5.16 3.49
CA ALA A 172 19.30 5.71 4.75
C ALA A 172 18.24 6.42 5.62
N LEU A 173 17.03 6.63 5.11
CA LEU A 173 15.93 7.22 5.88
C LEU A 173 15.39 6.24 6.92
N PHE A 174 15.47 4.94 6.66
CA PHE A 174 14.86 3.89 7.46
C PHE A 174 15.86 3.15 8.33
N ASP A 175 15.51 2.96 9.60
CA ASP A 175 16.28 2.19 10.57
C ASP A 175 16.00 0.68 10.43
N VAL A 176 14.79 0.33 9.98
CA VAL A 176 14.30 -1.05 9.80
C VAL A 176 13.57 -1.18 8.47
N ARG A 177 13.78 -2.31 7.80
CA ARG A 177 12.98 -2.77 6.65
C ARG A 177 12.40 -4.15 6.97
N VAL A 178 11.08 -4.28 6.76
CA VAL A 178 10.35 -5.56 6.74
C VAL A 178 9.68 -5.65 5.36
N ASP A 179 10.32 -6.35 4.45
CA ASP A 179 9.86 -6.49 3.07
C ASP A 179 9.34 -7.90 2.77
N GLY A 180 8.91 -8.14 1.52
CA GLY A 180 8.40 -9.45 1.10
C GLY A 180 9.37 -10.60 1.36
N HIS A 181 10.69 -10.37 1.25
CA HIS A 181 11.69 -11.40 1.58
C HIS A 181 11.72 -11.71 3.07
N GLU A 182 11.61 -10.69 3.93
CA GLU A 182 11.57 -10.89 5.38
C GLU A 182 10.27 -11.55 5.82
N ILE A 183 9.14 -11.17 5.21
CA ILE A 183 7.82 -11.78 5.44
C ILE A 183 7.87 -13.27 5.10
N ASP A 184 8.40 -13.64 3.93
CA ASP A 184 8.55 -15.04 3.51
C ASP A 184 9.51 -15.81 4.43
N ARG A 185 10.68 -15.22 4.75
CA ARG A 185 11.71 -15.85 5.60
C ARG A 185 11.20 -16.15 7.01
N LEU A 186 10.42 -15.23 7.57
CA LEU A 186 9.85 -15.35 8.92
C LEU A 186 8.49 -16.04 8.93
N GLN A 187 7.95 -16.39 7.76
CA GLN A 187 6.62 -16.98 7.59
C GLN A 187 5.51 -16.15 8.27
N LEU A 188 5.62 -14.82 8.17
CA LEU A 188 4.62 -13.92 8.74
C LEU A 188 3.33 -13.97 7.92
N PRO A 189 2.17 -14.01 8.57
CA PRO A 189 0.91 -13.71 7.90
C PRO A 189 0.96 -12.33 7.27
N GLY A 190 0.49 -12.23 6.01
CA GLY A 190 0.42 -10.95 5.32
C GLY A 190 -0.86 -10.17 5.63
N ASN A 191 -0.88 -8.90 5.22
CA ASN A 191 -2.07 -8.05 5.37
C ASN A 191 -3.35 -8.79 4.94
N PRO A 192 -4.45 -8.67 5.70
CA PRO A 192 -4.68 -7.73 6.78
C PRO A 192 -4.17 -8.18 8.17
N ALA A 193 -3.38 -9.24 8.30
CA ALA A 193 -2.74 -9.56 9.57
C ALA A 193 -1.69 -8.49 9.93
N PRO A 194 -1.55 -8.10 11.22
CA PRO A 194 -0.68 -7.00 11.64
C PRO A 194 0.80 -7.37 11.73
N ASP A 195 1.15 -8.62 11.44
CA ASP A 195 2.43 -9.25 11.79
C ASP A 195 3.64 -8.52 11.20
N GLY A 196 3.56 -8.05 9.95
CA GLY A 196 4.62 -7.27 9.31
C GLY A 196 4.91 -5.96 10.05
N PHE A 197 3.87 -5.20 10.42
CA PHE A 197 4.01 -3.97 11.20
C PHE A 197 4.46 -4.25 12.63
N LEU A 198 3.94 -5.31 13.27
CA LEU A 198 4.36 -5.71 14.61
C LEU A 198 5.85 -6.11 14.65
N GLU A 199 6.33 -6.83 13.66
CA GLU A 199 7.75 -7.19 13.53
C GLU A 199 8.62 -5.94 13.35
N ALA A 200 8.19 -4.98 12.53
CA ALA A 200 8.90 -3.71 12.37
C ALA A 200 8.97 -2.93 13.69
N ALA A 201 7.86 -2.82 14.42
CA ALA A 201 7.81 -2.18 15.74
C ALA A 201 8.72 -2.89 16.76
N ARG A 202 8.71 -4.23 16.78
CA ARG A 202 9.59 -5.05 17.62
C ARG A 202 11.08 -4.78 17.34
N ARG A 203 11.48 -4.71 16.05
CA ARG A 203 12.87 -4.40 15.65
C ARG A 203 13.28 -2.98 16.03
N LEU A 204 12.36 -2.03 15.96
CA LEU A 204 12.60 -0.65 16.43
C LEU A 204 12.61 -0.53 17.94
N VAL A 205 12.19 -1.57 18.68
CA VAL A 205 11.99 -1.54 20.15
C VAL A 205 11.03 -0.41 20.52
N VAL A 206 9.85 -0.38 19.86
CA VAL A 206 8.79 0.61 20.10
C VAL A 206 7.47 -0.12 20.29
N PRO A 207 6.71 0.17 21.36
CA PRO A 207 5.40 -0.44 21.52
C PRO A 207 4.43 0.07 20.46
N PRO A 208 3.54 -0.77 19.88
CA PRO A 208 2.62 -0.37 18.79
C PRO A 208 1.82 0.90 19.09
N ARG A 209 1.32 1.08 20.33
CA ARG A 209 0.58 2.27 20.75
C ARG A 209 1.38 3.59 20.66
N ARG A 210 2.71 3.50 20.55
CA ARG A 210 3.64 4.63 20.40
C ARG A 210 4.18 4.77 18.96
N ALA A 211 3.61 4.01 18.02
CA ALA A 211 4.01 4.06 16.62
C ALA A 211 2.84 4.49 15.72
N ILE A 212 3.20 5.11 14.60
CA ILE A 212 2.29 5.54 13.53
C ILE A 212 2.45 4.56 12.39
N VAL A 213 1.34 4.06 11.84
CA VAL A 213 1.30 3.32 10.57
C VAL A 213 0.79 4.24 9.47
N ILE A 214 1.42 4.21 8.30
CA ILE A 214 1.02 4.98 7.11
C ILE A 214 0.83 4.01 5.95
N GLU A 215 -0.36 4.03 5.34
CA GLU A 215 -0.79 3.05 4.35
C GLU A 215 -1.78 3.65 3.34
N ASP A 216 -1.82 3.12 2.09
CA ASP A 216 -2.84 3.49 1.09
C ASP A 216 -3.78 2.33 0.74
N ALA A 217 -3.40 1.08 1.04
CA ALA A 217 -4.19 -0.10 0.80
C ALA A 217 -5.16 -0.41 1.95
N LEU A 218 -6.38 -0.85 1.63
CA LEU A 218 -7.39 -1.21 2.66
C LEU A 218 -6.91 -2.32 3.59
N ALA A 219 -6.24 -3.33 3.03
CA ALA A 219 -5.71 -4.46 3.81
C ALA A 219 -4.60 -4.02 4.79
N GLY A 220 -3.74 -3.07 4.39
CA GLY A 220 -2.69 -2.57 5.25
C GLY A 220 -3.21 -1.63 6.34
N VAL A 221 -4.21 -0.79 6.04
CA VAL A 221 -4.90 0.02 7.07
C VAL A 221 -5.56 -0.89 8.11
N GLU A 222 -6.23 -1.97 7.67
CA GLU A 222 -6.82 -2.97 8.56
C GLU A 222 -5.75 -3.65 9.43
N ALA A 223 -4.59 -3.98 8.86
CA ALA A 223 -3.44 -4.52 9.61
C ALA A 223 -2.93 -3.54 10.67
N GLY A 224 -2.77 -2.25 10.33
CA GLY A 224 -2.40 -1.20 11.27
C GLY A 224 -3.39 -1.07 12.42
N HIS A 225 -4.69 -1.12 12.12
CA HIS A 225 -5.75 -1.09 13.13
C HIS A 225 -5.73 -2.34 14.02
N ALA A 226 -5.65 -3.53 13.42
CA ALA A 226 -5.61 -4.81 14.13
C ALA A 226 -4.39 -4.93 15.07
N GLY A 227 -3.25 -4.31 14.70
CA GLY A 227 -2.04 -4.27 15.51
C GLY A 227 -2.09 -3.29 16.67
N ALA A 228 -3.22 -2.60 16.90
CA ALA A 228 -3.41 -1.60 17.95
C ALA A 228 -2.33 -0.50 17.93
N PHE A 229 -1.95 -0.05 16.75
CA PHE A 229 -1.03 1.06 16.58
C PHE A 229 -1.64 2.39 17.05
N GLY A 230 -0.80 3.27 17.62
CA GLY A 230 -1.26 4.51 18.24
C GLY A 230 -1.91 5.49 17.26
N LEU A 231 -1.55 5.42 15.99
CA LEU A 231 -2.15 6.17 14.89
C LEU A 231 -2.04 5.38 13.59
N VAL A 232 -3.12 5.32 12.83
CA VAL A 232 -3.15 4.79 11.47
C VAL A 232 -3.56 5.92 10.54
N ILE A 233 -2.68 6.29 9.61
CA ILE A 233 -2.90 7.31 8.59
C ILE A 233 -3.16 6.60 7.27
N GLY A 234 -4.36 6.78 6.72
CA GLY A 234 -4.72 6.33 5.38
C GLY A 234 -4.37 7.39 4.33
N VAL A 235 -3.65 7.02 3.27
CA VAL A 235 -3.36 7.89 2.14
C VAL A 235 -4.32 7.57 0.99
N ASN A 236 -5.18 8.53 0.65
CA ASN A 236 -6.26 8.30 -0.32
C ASN A 236 -5.78 8.44 -1.77
N ARG A 237 -5.22 7.37 -2.33
CA ARG A 237 -4.71 7.36 -3.72
C ARG A 237 -5.77 7.00 -4.78
N ARG A 238 -6.92 6.44 -4.35
CA ARG A 238 -7.93 5.86 -5.26
C ARG A 238 -9.35 6.32 -4.95
N ASN A 239 -9.50 7.53 -4.40
CA ASN A 239 -10.80 8.07 -4.04
C ASN A 239 -11.64 7.11 -3.16
N GLN A 240 -11.01 6.50 -2.17
CA GLN A 240 -11.59 5.50 -1.26
C GLN A 240 -11.53 5.93 0.22
N ALA A 241 -11.61 7.23 0.49
CA ALA A 241 -11.43 7.80 1.83
C ALA A 241 -12.34 7.16 2.89
N ASP A 242 -13.60 6.92 2.56
CA ASP A 242 -14.54 6.31 3.51
C ASP A 242 -14.19 4.85 3.78
N ALA A 243 -13.81 4.08 2.75
CA ALA A 243 -13.36 2.70 2.93
C ALA A 243 -12.09 2.60 3.79
N LEU A 244 -11.14 3.56 3.67
CA LEU A 244 -9.97 3.63 4.54
C LEU A 244 -10.38 3.90 6.00
N ARG A 245 -11.36 4.79 6.25
CA ARG A 245 -11.90 5.03 7.59
C ARG A 245 -12.59 3.80 8.15
N ASP A 246 -13.41 3.13 7.35
CA ASP A 246 -14.12 1.89 7.73
C ASP A 246 -13.14 0.77 8.10
N LYS A 247 -11.95 0.74 7.49
CA LYS A 247 -10.86 -0.19 7.81
C LYS A 247 -10.01 0.22 9.01
N GLY A 248 -10.29 1.37 9.63
CA GLY A 248 -9.66 1.80 10.86
C GLY A 248 -8.59 2.88 10.72
N ALA A 249 -8.54 3.60 9.58
CA ALA A 249 -7.72 4.79 9.49
C ALA A 249 -8.27 5.88 10.42
N HIS A 250 -7.44 6.37 11.32
CA HIS A 250 -7.77 7.47 12.24
C HIS A 250 -7.75 8.82 11.52
N ILE A 251 -6.86 8.96 10.55
CA ILE A 251 -6.70 10.14 9.69
C ILE A 251 -6.64 9.65 8.26
N VAL A 252 -7.30 10.34 7.35
CA VAL A 252 -7.21 10.11 5.91
C VAL A 252 -6.82 11.41 5.23
N VAL A 253 -5.75 11.37 4.43
CA VAL A 253 -5.19 12.49 3.66
C VAL A 253 -5.02 12.10 2.19
N GLU A 254 -5.04 13.08 1.29
CA GLU A 254 -4.67 12.86 -0.12
C GLU A 254 -3.14 12.83 -0.29
N ASP A 255 -2.41 13.63 0.51
CA ASP A 255 -0.95 13.67 0.54
C ASP A 255 -0.47 13.96 1.97
N LEU A 256 0.63 13.33 2.38
CA LEU A 256 1.21 13.57 3.71
C LEU A 256 1.72 15.00 3.90
N ALA A 257 1.89 15.77 2.81
CA ALA A 257 2.16 17.19 2.88
C ALA A 257 1.09 17.99 3.65
N GLU A 258 -0.15 17.49 3.69
CA GLU A 258 -1.24 18.11 4.47
C GLU A 258 -0.98 18.12 5.99
N LEU A 259 -0.11 17.22 6.44
CA LEU A 259 0.27 17.09 7.85
C LEU A 259 1.53 17.89 8.20
N LEU A 260 2.16 18.57 7.23
CA LEU A 260 3.35 19.42 7.44
C LEU A 260 2.99 20.73 8.14
N PRO A 261 3.87 21.26 9.02
CA PRO A 261 3.66 22.56 9.64
C PRO A 261 3.61 23.68 8.59
N GLY A 262 2.65 24.58 8.71
CA GLY A 262 2.62 25.83 7.94
C GLY A 262 2.04 25.76 6.52
N ARG A 263 1.56 24.61 6.06
CA ARG A 263 0.77 24.56 4.82
C ARG A 263 -0.71 24.84 5.14
N THR A 264 -1.18 26.00 4.68
CA THR A 264 -2.62 26.31 4.54
C THR A 264 -3.10 25.69 3.23
N GLU A 265 -4.40 25.31 3.17
CA GLU A 265 -5.01 24.77 1.94
C GLU A 265 -4.65 25.62 0.71
N PRO A 266 -4.44 24.99 -0.46
CA PRO A 266 -4.45 25.73 -1.70
C PRO A 266 -5.80 26.42 -1.83
N SER A 267 -5.82 27.74 -1.86
CA SER A 267 -6.99 28.58 -2.10
C SER A 267 -7.68 28.09 -3.37
N SER A 268 -8.86 27.48 -3.22
CA SER A 268 -9.76 27.19 -4.33
C SER A 268 -10.38 28.48 -4.85
N SER A 269 -9.60 29.27 -5.57
CA SER A 269 -10.15 30.35 -6.38
C SER A 269 -10.53 29.73 -7.74
N PRO A 270 -11.80 29.82 -8.15
CA PRO A 270 -12.20 29.40 -9.48
C PRO A 270 -11.53 30.31 -10.53
N PRO A 271 -11.16 29.79 -11.70
CA PRO A 271 -10.65 30.63 -12.77
C PRO A 271 -11.75 31.61 -13.22
N ARG A 272 -11.38 32.86 -13.38
CA ARG A 272 -12.22 33.94 -13.95
C ARG A 272 -12.42 33.75 -15.45
#